data_3967ae9c11052ae79d3b8eb644abf5fb
#
_entry.id   3967ae9c11052ae79d3b8eb644abf5fb
#
_cell.length_a   1.000
_cell.length_b   1.000
_cell.length_c   1.000
_cell.angle_alpha   90.00
_cell.angle_beta   90.00
_cell.angle_gamma   90.00
#
_symmetry.space_group_name_H-M   'P 1'
#
loop_
_entity.id
_entity.type
_entity.pdbx_description
1 polymer ?
#
loop_
_entity_poly.entity_id
_entity_poly.type
_entity_poly.pdbx_seq_one_letter_code
_entity_poly.pdbx_strand_id
1 'polypeptide(L)'
;MNQQLLQEHLDKNPFAKLGDVVADLLFDEIVSLNLVPSTKLNINNISKELGISRTPVTEAINKLCSIGFVEVRPNSSGYYVSPLTMSELIELYNARAAIESEAAYLCAETASPEIITQLEAYSSDYKRAFQRRDKEALKAVELPFHKLIMENCGNKYLIDCYTQLLPALTRYQNYYTEFIDTDKANPWSDKIVHQHAAIVSAIKMHMPDLARSLMNEHIRSGISQAAFSYNNPIPLR
;
A
#
# COMPACT_ATOMS: atom_id res chain seq x y z
N MET A 1 10.68 -7.94 16.69
CA MET A 1 9.95 -9.24 16.49
C MET A 1 10.07 -10.08 17.75
N ASN A 2 9.12 -10.95 18.04
CA ASN A 2 9.15 -11.84 19.20
C ASN A 2 8.44 -13.17 18.91
N GLN A 3 8.55 -14.14 19.81
CA GLN A 3 7.93 -15.47 19.67
C GLN A 3 6.40 -15.43 19.66
N GLN A 4 5.79 -14.43 20.30
CA GLN A 4 4.32 -14.27 20.29
C GLN A 4 3.82 -13.94 18.90
N LEU A 5 4.45 -13.01 18.17
CA LEU A 5 4.09 -12.68 16.78
C LEU A 5 4.24 -13.90 15.86
N LEU A 6 5.29 -14.70 16.05
CA LEU A 6 5.44 -15.94 15.30
C LEU A 6 4.28 -16.91 15.57
N GLN A 7 3.88 -17.06 16.86
CA GLN A 7 2.78 -17.93 17.23
C GLN A 7 1.46 -17.45 16.59
N GLU A 8 1.19 -16.15 16.58
CA GLU A 8 0.00 -15.57 15.95
C GLU A 8 -0.06 -15.86 14.43
N HIS A 9 1.09 -15.89 13.74
CA HIS A 9 1.16 -16.26 12.32
C HIS A 9 1.00 -17.78 12.10
N LEU A 10 1.55 -18.59 12.99
CA LEU A 10 1.36 -20.05 12.97
C LEU A 10 -0.11 -20.44 13.19
N ASP A 11 -0.79 -19.75 14.10
CA ASP A 11 -2.21 -20.00 14.38
C ASP A 11 -3.12 -19.65 13.20
N LYS A 12 -2.76 -18.63 12.42
CA LYS A 12 -3.46 -18.27 11.17
C LYS A 12 -3.26 -19.32 10.06
N ASN A 13 -2.08 -19.96 10.02
CA ASN A 13 -1.68 -20.91 8.96
C ASN A 13 -1.02 -22.17 9.54
N PRO A 14 -1.77 -23.03 10.28
CA PRO A 14 -1.17 -24.14 11.04
C PRO A 14 -0.55 -25.25 10.17
N PHE A 15 -0.83 -25.29 8.87
CA PHE A 15 -0.27 -26.26 7.93
C PHE A 15 0.83 -25.71 7.03
N ALA A 16 1.16 -24.42 7.16
CA ALA A 16 2.21 -23.81 6.35
C ALA A 16 3.60 -24.26 6.83
N LYS A 17 4.56 -24.28 5.91
CA LYS A 17 5.97 -24.50 6.27
C LYS A 17 6.47 -23.32 7.11
N LEU A 18 7.30 -23.63 8.13
CA LEU A 18 7.81 -22.59 9.03
C LEU A 18 8.53 -21.45 8.28
N GLY A 19 9.25 -21.75 7.20
CA GLY A 19 9.89 -20.74 6.35
C GLY A 19 8.88 -19.79 5.70
N ASP A 20 7.71 -20.29 5.27
CA ASP A 20 6.64 -19.45 4.71
C ASP A 20 6.02 -18.56 5.78
N VAL A 21 5.74 -19.11 6.97
CA VAL A 21 5.20 -18.34 8.10
C VAL A 21 6.15 -17.22 8.53
N VAL A 22 7.45 -17.50 8.57
CA VAL A 22 8.48 -16.48 8.87
C VAL A 22 8.56 -15.43 7.76
N ALA A 23 8.38 -15.83 6.50
CA ALA A 23 8.34 -14.89 5.38
C ALA A 23 7.14 -13.95 5.49
N ASP A 24 5.96 -14.47 5.81
CA ASP A 24 4.73 -13.67 5.99
C ASP A 24 4.89 -12.70 7.19
N LEU A 25 5.47 -13.16 8.31
CA LEU A 25 5.76 -12.30 9.46
C LEU A 25 6.74 -11.17 9.10
N LEU A 26 7.87 -11.50 8.46
CA LEU A 26 8.85 -10.48 8.04
C LEU A 26 8.26 -9.52 7.01
N PHE A 27 7.40 -10.02 6.12
CA PHE A 27 6.69 -9.22 5.13
C PHE A 27 5.76 -8.21 5.80
N ASP A 28 4.95 -8.63 6.77
CA ASP A 28 4.06 -7.75 7.53
C ASP A 28 4.86 -6.67 8.29
N GLU A 29 6.00 -7.03 8.90
CA GLU A 29 6.89 -6.09 9.58
C GLU A 29 7.52 -5.06 8.61
N ILE A 30 7.82 -5.45 7.37
CA ILE A 30 8.35 -4.55 6.34
C ILE A 30 7.25 -3.64 5.79
N VAL A 31 6.07 -4.17 5.51
CA VAL A 31 4.94 -3.40 4.95
C VAL A 31 4.40 -2.41 5.97
N SER A 32 4.34 -2.78 7.25
CA SER A 32 3.93 -1.87 8.34
C SER A 32 5.02 -0.88 8.78
N LEU A 33 6.23 -0.95 8.18
CA LEU A 33 7.41 -0.13 8.52
C LEU A 33 7.97 -0.35 9.93
N ASN A 34 7.64 -1.44 10.61
CA ASN A 34 8.33 -1.86 11.83
C ASN A 34 9.78 -2.24 11.50
N LEU A 35 10.00 -2.84 10.32
CA LEU A 35 11.31 -2.96 9.69
C LEU A 35 11.43 -1.89 8.61
N VAL A 36 12.04 -0.76 8.96
CA VAL A 36 12.15 0.41 8.07
C VAL A 36 13.07 0.14 6.87
N PRO A 37 12.91 0.88 5.74
CA PRO A 37 13.78 0.77 4.58
C PRO A 37 15.26 0.83 4.93
N SER A 38 16.07 0.03 4.26
CA SER A 38 17.52 -0.11 4.48
C SER A 38 17.95 -0.74 5.82
N THR A 39 17.03 -1.24 6.63
CA THR A 39 17.36 -2.01 7.83
C THR A 39 18.11 -3.29 7.45
N LYS A 40 19.24 -3.56 8.12
CA LYS A 40 20.01 -4.81 7.95
C LYS A 40 19.30 -5.96 8.66
N LEU A 41 19.01 -7.02 7.93
CA LEU A 41 18.41 -8.26 8.45
C LEU A 41 19.50 -9.24 8.86
N ASN A 42 19.62 -9.47 10.16
CA ASN A 42 20.59 -10.42 10.70
C ASN A 42 19.93 -11.76 11.02
N ILE A 43 20.20 -12.79 10.21
CA ILE A 43 19.62 -14.13 10.34
C ILE A 43 19.83 -14.69 11.78
N ASN A 44 21.00 -14.50 12.38
CA ASN A 44 21.29 -15.02 13.72
C ASN A 44 20.43 -14.33 14.80
N ASN A 45 20.25 -13.01 14.68
CA ASN A 45 19.43 -12.25 15.63
C ASN A 45 17.94 -12.62 15.47
N ILE A 46 17.45 -12.65 14.24
CA ILE A 46 16.05 -13.03 13.95
C ILE A 46 15.76 -14.44 14.46
N SER A 47 16.66 -15.42 14.20
CA SER A 47 16.47 -16.78 14.68
C SER A 47 16.44 -16.88 16.21
N LYS A 48 17.27 -16.09 16.91
CA LYS A 48 17.26 -16.01 18.37
C LYS A 48 15.99 -15.38 18.93
N GLU A 49 15.55 -14.26 18.35
CA GLU A 49 14.33 -13.55 18.77
C GLU A 49 13.08 -14.42 18.60
N LEU A 50 13.01 -15.16 17.48
CA LEU A 50 11.88 -16.05 17.17
C LEU A 50 11.99 -17.42 17.87
N GLY A 51 13.15 -17.78 18.43
CA GLY A 51 13.36 -19.07 19.09
C GLY A 51 13.40 -20.26 18.11
N ILE A 52 13.83 -20.06 16.87
CA ILE A 52 13.85 -21.07 15.79
C ILE A 52 15.26 -21.24 15.21
N SER A 53 15.46 -22.27 14.39
CA SER A 53 16.72 -22.47 13.67
C SER A 53 16.92 -21.41 12.56
N ARG A 54 18.14 -21.31 12.04
CA ARG A 54 18.50 -20.35 10.98
C ARG A 54 17.89 -20.69 9.63
N THR A 55 17.63 -21.93 9.35
CA THR A 55 17.14 -22.42 8.04
C THR A 55 15.83 -21.75 7.63
N PRO A 56 14.72 -21.80 8.39
CA PRO A 56 13.47 -21.16 8.01
C PRO A 56 13.60 -19.62 7.87
N VAL A 57 14.50 -18.98 8.64
CA VAL A 57 14.77 -17.54 8.48
C VAL A 57 15.48 -17.26 7.15
N THR A 58 16.42 -18.11 6.75
CA THR A 58 17.13 -17.97 5.47
C THR A 58 16.15 -18.19 4.29
N GLU A 59 15.30 -19.20 4.38
CA GLU A 59 14.25 -19.48 3.36
C GLU A 59 13.32 -18.27 3.22
N ALA A 60 12.85 -17.72 4.35
CA ALA A 60 12.00 -16.53 4.38
C ALA A 60 12.66 -15.32 3.71
N ILE A 61 13.88 -15.01 4.07
CA ILE A 61 14.65 -13.89 3.50
C ILE A 61 14.85 -14.08 1.99
N ASN A 62 15.18 -15.29 1.53
CA ASN A 62 15.33 -15.56 0.10
C ASN A 62 14.01 -15.39 -0.66
N LYS A 63 12.88 -15.79 -0.07
CA LYS A 63 11.54 -15.54 -0.63
C LYS A 63 11.27 -14.04 -0.75
N LEU A 64 11.60 -13.26 0.26
CA LEU A 64 11.44 -11.81 0.23
C LEU A 64 12.39 -11.12 -0.77
N CYS A 65 13.59 -11.67 -0.99
CA CYS A 65 14.49 -11.22 -2.05
C CYS A 65 13.88 -11.46 -3.44
N SER A 66 13.24 -12.62 -3.65
CA SER A 66 12.65 -12.96 -4.96
C SER A 66 11.49 -12.04 -5.36
N ILE A 67 10.81 -11.43 -4.39
CA ILE A 67 9.71 -10.48 -4.60
C ILE A 67 10.12 -9.02 -4.39
N GLY A 68 11.42 -8.73 -4.20
CA GLY A 68 11.96 -7.38 -4.16
C GLY A 68 11.80 -6.62 -2.84
N PHE A 69 11.30 -7.25 -1.76
CA PHE A 69 11.16 -6.60 -0.44
C PHE A 69 12.45 -6.61 0.39
N VAL A 70 13.38 -7.48 0.01
CA VAL A 70 14.73 -7.57 0.58
C VAL A 70 15.75 -7.56 -0.55
N GLU A 71 16.89 -6.92 -0.34
CA GLU A 71 18.00 -6.84 -1.30
C GLU A 71 19.32 -7.33 -0.68
N VAL A 72 20.22 -7.79 -1.54
CA VAL A 72 21.64 -8.01 -1.20
C VAL A 72 22.45 -6.86 -1.79
N ARG A 73 23.21 -6.14 -0.97
CA ARG A 73 24.01 -5.01 -1.45
C ARG A 73 25.39 -5.47 -1.91
N PRO A 74 25.86 -5.05 -3.11
CA PRO A 74 27.12 -5.52 -3.69
C PRO A 74 28.36 -5.29 -2.82
N ASN A 75 28.38 -4.20 -2.05
CA ASN A 75 29.52 -3.75 -1.25
C ASN A 75 29.40 -4.05 0.25
N SER A 76 28.36 -4.77 0.67
CA SER A 76 28.16 -5.15 2.07
C SER A 76 27.57 -6.54 2.14
N SER A 77 28.26 -7.45 2.85
CA SER A 77 27.70 -8.78 3.09
C SER A 77 26.43 -8.67 3.95
N GLY A 78 25.30 -9.16 3.42
CA GLY A 78 24.06 -9.28 4.17
C GLY A 78 22.82 -8.89 3.40
N TYR A 79 21.69 -9.10 4.05
CA TYR A 79 20.37 -8.81 3.57
C TYR A 79 19.87 -7.48 4.17
N TYR A 80 19.18 -6.71 3.36
CA TYR A 80 18.64 -5.40 3.76
C TYR A 80 17.21 -5.28 3.27
N VAL A 81 16.36 -4.65 4.07
CA VAL A 81 15.03 -4.22 3.61
C VAL A 81 15.22 -3.27 2.43
N SER A 82 14.58 -3.56 1.30
CA SER A 82 14.71 -2.74 0.08
C SER A 82 14.35 -1.28 0.36
N PRO A 83 15.07 -0.31 -0.20
CA PRO A 83 14.73 1.10 -0.04
C PRO A 83 13.38 1.40 -0.72
N LEU A 84 12.75 2.51 -0.32
CA LEU A 84 11.65 3.11 -1.07
C LEU A 84 12.24 4.25 -1.91
N THR A 85 12.13 4.15 -3.24
CA THR A 85 12.71 5.11 -4.16
C THR A 85 11.65 5.84 -4.96
N MET A 86 11.95 7.09 -5.37
CA MET A 86 11.05 7.83 -6.25
C MET A 86 10.87 7.16 -7.62
N SER A 87 11.92 6.50 -8.14
CA SER A 87 11.82 5.76 -9.41
C SER A 87 10.78 4.65 -9.33
N GLU A 88 10.91 3.80 -8.31
CA GLU A 88 9.97 2.69 -8.08
C GLU A 88 8.54 3.19 -7.83
N LEU A 89 8.39 4.28 -7.05
CA LEU A 89 7.09 4.91 -6.85
C LEU A 89 6.45 5.36 -8.16
N ILE A 90 7.21 6.04 -9.03
CA ILE A 90 6.71 6.52 -10.32
C ILE A 90 6.26 5.33 -11.19
N GLU A 91 7.05 4.25 -11.23
CA GLU A 91 6.72 3.02 -11.96
C GLU A 91 5.44 2.37 -11.42
N LEU A 92 5.35 2.24 -10.09
CA LEU A 92 4.18 1.69 -9.39
C LEU A 92 2.90 2.51 -9.66
N TYR A 93 2.99 3.85 -9.56
CA TYR A 93 1.84 4.72 -9.79
C TYR A 93 1.45 4.82 -11.27
N ASN A 94 2.39 4.64 -12.21
CA ASN A 94 2.05 4.49 -13.62
C ASN A 94 1.27 3.19 -13.90
N ALA A 95 1.67 2.07 -13.28
CA ALA A 95 0.94 0.81 -13.36
C ALA A 95 -0.46 0.95 -12.71
N ARG A 96 -0.53 1.55 -11.52
CA ARG A 96 -1.79 1.88 -10.84
C ARG A 96 -2.73 2.69 -11.73
N ALA A 97 -2.23 3.78 -12.32
CA ALA A 97 -3.03 4.66 -13.17
C ALA A 97 -3.63 3.90 -14.37
N ALA A 98 -2.87 3.00 -15.01
CA ALA A 98 -3.36 2.19 -16.12
C ALA A 98 -4.46 1.21 -15.68
N ILE A 99 -4.28 0.53 -14.54
CA ILE A 99 -5.19 -0.51 -14.05
C ILE A 99 -6.45 0.09 -13.43
N GLU A 100 -6.29 1.03 -12.50
CA GLU A 100 -7.40 1.58 -11.72
C GLU A 100 -8.27 2.55 -12.52
N SER A 101 -7.71 3.24 -13.52
CA SER A 101 -8.52 4.09 -14.40
C SER A 101 -9.48 3.26 -15.25
N GLU A 102 -9.02 2.12 -15.77
CA GLU A 102 -9.90 1.21 -16.50
C GLU A 102 -10.93 0.55 -15.60
N ALA A 103 -10.53 0.18 -14.39
CA ALA A 103 -11.46 -0.34 -13.39
C ALA A 103 -12.55 0.68 -13.00
N ALA A 104 -12.20 1.96 -12.87
CA ALA A 104 -13.17 3.03 -12.60
C ALA A 104 -14.16 3.22 -13.75
N TYR A 105 -13.70 3.09 -15.00
CA TYR A 105 -14.56 3.08 -16.17
C TYR A 105 -15.58 1.95 -16.09
N LEU A 106 -15.12 0.71 -15.96
CA LEU A 106 -15.97 -0.47 -15.90
C LEU A 106 -16.92 -0.45 -14.70
N CYS A 107 -16.43 -0.01 -13.55
CA CYS A 107 -17.25 0.17 -12.35
C CYS A 107 -18.38 1.19 -12.61
N ALA A 108 -18.10 2.31 -13.28
CA ALA A 108 -19.11 3.31 -13.60
C ALA A 108 -20.21 2.79 -14.55
N GLU A 109 -19.90 1.81 -15.41
CA GLU A 109 -20.91 1.18 -16.26
C GLU A 109 -21.95 0.37 -15.48
N THR A 110 -21.55 -0.27 -14.37
CA THR A 110 -22.33 -1.33 -13.74
C THR A 110 -22.53 -1.19 -12.22
N ALA A 111 -21.99 -0.13 -11.60
CA ALA A 111 -22.07 0.04 -10.14
C ALA A 111 -23.52 0.04 -9.63
N SER A 112 -23.78 -0.84 -8.66
CA SER A 112 -25.08 -0.87 -7.99
C SER A 112 -25.23 0.29 -6.97
N PRO A 113 -26.47 0.63 -6.58
CA PRO A 113 -26.70 1.64 -5.54
C PRO A 113 -25.97 1.37 -4.22
N GLU A 114 -25.78 0.09 -3.87
CA GLU A 114 -25.06 -0.33 -2.66
C GLU A 114 -23.57 0.00 -2.76
N ILE A 115 -22.95 -0.25 -3.91
CA ILE A 115 -21.54 0.07 -4.16
C ILE A 115 -21.35 1.59 -4.17
N ILE A 116 -22.25 2.33 -4.80
CA ILE A 116 -22.21 3.80 -4.79
C ILE A 116 -22.29 4.33 -3.36
N THR A 117 -23.19 3.79 -2.53
CA THR A 117 -23.33 4.19 -1.12
C THR A 117 -22.04 3.94 -0.32
N GLN A 118 -21.37 2.79 -0.56
CA GLN A 118 -20.10 2.48 0.11
C GLN A 118 -18.97 3.42 -0.35
N LEU A 119 -18.89 3.74 -1.64
CA LEU A 119 -17.92 4.71 -2.18
C LEU A 119 -18.15 6.12 -1.60
N GLU A 120 -19.41 6.56 -1.47
CA GLU A 120 -19.76 7.83 -0.82
C GLU A 120 -19.32 7.84 0.66
N ALA A 121 -19.50 6.72 1.36
CA ALA A 121 -19.04 6.58 2.74
C ALA A 121 -17.51 6.71 2.84
N TYR A 122 -16.74 5.96 2.03
CA TYR A 122 -15.28 6.07 2.02
C TYR A 122 -14.79 7.48 1.69
N SER A 123 -15.39 8.14 0.69
CA SER A 123 -15.05 9.53 0.34
C SER A 123 -15.32 10.51 1.50
N SER A 124 -16.45 10.33 2.19
CA SER A 124 -16.83 11.13 3.36
C SER A 124 -15.91 10.88 4.56
N ASP A 125 -15.54 9.62 4.78
CA ASP A 125 -14.63 9.21 5.86
C ASP A 125 -13.22 9.74 5.61
N TYR A 126 -12.73 9.68 4.38
CA TYR A 126 -11.46 10.30 4.00
C TYR A 126 -11.44 11.79 4.31
N LYS A 127 -12.50 12.52 3.90
CA LYS A 127 -12.66 13.96 4.21
C LYS A 127 -12.62 14.21 5.71
N ARG A 128 -13.36 13.42 6.52
CA ARG A 128 -13.38 13.55 7.98
C ARG A 128 -12.03 13.26 8.63
N ALA A 129 -11.39 12.19 8.21
CA ALA A 129 -10.05 11.81 8.69
C ALA A 129 -9.02 12.90 8.38
N PHE A 130 -9.09 13.45 7.17
CA PHE A 130 -8.25 14.56 6.75
C PHE A 130 -8.47 15.82 7.61
N GLN A 131 -9.73 16.25 7.82
CA GLN A 131 -10.06 17.41 8.64
C GLN A 131 -9.61 17.25 10.10
N ARG A 132 -9.61 16.02 10.63
CA ARG A 132 -9.17 15.70 12.00
C ARG A 132 -7.68 15.47 12.11
N ARG A 133 -6.95 15.44 10.98
CA ARG A 133 -5.53 15.09 10.92
C ARG A 133 -5.24 13.69 11.47
N ASP A 134 -6.20 12.78 11.28
CA ASP A 134 -6.13 11.40 11.75
C ASP A 134 -5.48 10.52 10.69
N LYS A 135 -4.16 10.33 10.83
CA LYS A 135 -3.34 9.55 9.88
C LYS A 135 -3.77 8.08 9.80
N GLU A 136 -4.15 7.48 10.93
CA GLU A 136 -4.58 6.09 10.95
C GLU A 136 -5.94 5.92 10.26
N ALA A 137 -6.87 6.85 10.49
CA ALA A 137 -8.13 6.87 9.77
C ALA A 137 -7.94 7.09 8.26
N LEU A 138 -6.98 7.93 7.84
CA LEU A 138 -6.62 8.09 6.42
C LEU A 138 -6.12 6.79 5.81
N LYS A 139 -5.19 6.08 6.47
CA LYS A 139 -4.70 4.76 6.03
C LYS A 139 -5.85 3.75 5.90
N ALA A 140 -6.79 3.77 6.85
CA ALA A 140 -7.91 2.83 6.90
C ALA A 140 -8.93 3.01 5.78
N VAL A 141 -8.94 4.14 5.07
CA VAL A 141 -9.96 4.44 4.03
C VAL A 141 -9.39 4.57 2.62
N GLU A 142 -8.13 4.95 2.47
CA GLU A 142 -7.51 5.22 1.16
C GLU A 142 -7.48 3.98 0.26
N LEU A 143 -6.75 2.94 0.64
CA LEU A 143 -6.68 1.70 -0.16
C LEU A 143 -8.02 0.96 -0.24
N PRO A 144 -8.86 0.88 0.81
CA PRO A 144 -10.20 0.31 0.70
C PRO A 144 -11.11 1.00 -0.31
N PHE A 145 -11.02 2.32 -0.46
CA PHE A 145 -11.74 3.05 -1.51
C PHE A 145 -11.37 2.55 -2.91
N HIS A 146 -10.08 2.50 -3.22
CA HIS A 146 -9.58 2.00 -4.50
C HIS A 146 -9.92 0.51 -4.71
N LYS A 147 -9.74 -0.30 -3.67
CA LYS A 147 -10.04 -1.73 -3.70
C LYS A 147 -11.51 -2.00 -4.01
N LEU A 148 -12.44 -1.21 -3.45
CA LEU A 148 -13.87 -1.37 -3.73
C LEU A 148 -14.18 -1.13 -5.21
N ILE A 149 -13.58 -0.13 -5.84
CA ILE A 149 -13.73 0.12 -7.29
C ILE A 149 -13.15 -1.05 -8.09
N MET A 150 -11.97 -1.54 -7.72
CA MET A 150 -11.33 -2.68 -8.38
C MET A 150 -12.18 -3.95 -8.30
N GLU A 151 -12.69 -4.29 -7.13
CA GLU A 151 -13.50 -5.50 -6.91
C GLU A 151 -14.84 -5.47 -7.65
N ASN A 152 -15.32 -4.27 -8.00
CA ASN A 152 -16.60 -4.06 -8.70
C ASN A 152 -16.46 -3.64 -10.17
N CYS A 153 -15.27 -3.76 -10.74
CA CYS A 153 -15.04 -3.49 -12.16
C CYS A 153 -15.45 -4.66 -13.11
N GLY A 154 -15.80 -5.83 -12.55
CA GLY A 154 -16.20 -7.00 -13.34
C GLY A 154 -15.07 -7.65 -14.15
N ASN A 155 -13.82 -7.22 -14.02
CA ASN A 155 -12.68 -7.73 -14.78
C ASN A 155 -11.64 -8.40 -13.86
N LYS A 156 -11.68 -9.74 -13.80
CA LYS A 156 -10.79 -10.50 -12.91
C LYS A 156 -9.30 -10.28 -13.19
N TYR A 157 -8.92 -10.02 -14.43
CA TYR A 157 -7.49 -9.82 -14.78
C TYR A 157 -6.97 -8.48 -14.26
N LEU A 158 -7.79 -7.43 -14.28
CA LEU A 158 -7.44 -6.17 -13.63
C LEU A 158 -7.32 -6.33 -12.12
N ILE A 159 -8.24 -7.10 -11.51
CA ILE A 159 -8.22 -7.41 -10.06
C ILE A 159 -6.94 -8.18 -9.71
N ASP A 160 -6.59 -9.21 -10.49
CA ASP A 160 -5.37 -10.01 -10.28
C ASP A 160 -4.12 -9.12 -10.39
N CYS A 161 -4.02 -8.27 -11.41
CA CYS A 161 -2.91 -7.32 -11.57
C CYS A 161 -2.82 -6.36 -10.39
N TYR A 162 -3.94 -5.77 -9.94
CA TYR A 162 -3.98 -4.87 -8.81
C TYR A 162 -3.54 -5.56 -7.51
N THR A 163 -3.98 -6.80 -7.30
CA THR A 163 -3.63 -7.60 -6.12
C THR A 163 -2.11 -7.79 -6.01
N GLN A 164 -1.40 -7.94 -7.14
CA GLN A 164 0.06 -8.02 -7.16
C GLN A 164 0.74 -6.69 -6.73
N LEU A 165 0.08 -5.55 -6.94
CA LEU A 165 0.60 -4.23 -6.56
C LEU A 165 0.33 -3.88 -5.08
N LEU A 166 -0.71 -4.48 -4.46
CA LEU A 166 -1.17 -4.11 -3.12
C LEU A 166 -0.08 -4.06 -2.05
N PRO A 167 0.85 -5.03 -1.96
CA PRO A 167 1.91 -4.98 -0.95
C PRO A 167 2.81 -3.76 -1.08
N ALA A 168 3.25 -3.45 -2.30
CA ALA A 168 4.06 -2.26 -2.56
C ALA A 168 3.25 -0.98 -2.28
N LEU A 169 1.98 -0.92 -2.73
CA LEU A 169 1.09 0.21 -2.48
C LEU A 169 0.90 0.46 -0.98
N THR A 170 0.63 -0.59 -0.20
CA THR A 170 0.46 -0.49 1.25
C THR A 170 1.72 0.04 1.92
N ARG A 171 2.89 -0.46 1.52
CA ARG A 171 4.19 -0.03 2.05
C ARG A 171 4.46 1.45 1.74
N TYR A 172 4.22 1.88 0.49
CA TYR A 172 4.35 3.28 0.11
C TYR A 172 3.31 4.16 0.81
N GLN A 173 2.06 3.72 0.92
CA GLN A 173 1.02 4.46 1.65
C GLN A 173 1.42 4.66 3.11
N ASN A 174 1.86 3.60 3.80
CA ASN A 174 2.31 3.70 5.19
C ASN A 174 3.44 4.71 5.34
N TYR A 175 4.43 4.66 4.44
CA TYR A 175 5.54 5.60 4.42
C TYR A 175 5.07 7.04 4.22
N TYR A 176 4.24 7.31 3.21
CA TYR A 176 3.79 8.67 2.91
C TYR A 176 2.82 9.22 3.92
N THR A 177 1.95 8.41 4.51
CA THR A 177 1.02 8.90 5.53
C THR A 177 1.76 9.40 6.77
N GLU A 178 2.93 8.84 7.10
CA GLU A 178 3.79 9.40 8.15
C GLU A 178 4.31 10.80 7.79
N PHE A 179 4.51 11.08 6.50
CA PHE A 179 5.05 12.34 5.98
C PHE A 179 3.99 13.29 5.41
N ILE A 180 2.71 12.89 5.35
CA ILE A 180 1.65 13.82 4.99
C ILE A 180 1.60 14.88 6.08
N ASP A 181 2.07 16.07 5.72
CA ASP A 181 1.82 17.25 6.51
C ASP A 181 0.34 17.60 6.36
N THR A 182 -0.43 17.30 7.41
CA THR A 182 -1.83 17.69 7.52
C THR A 182 -1.96 19.18 7.84
N ASP A 183 -0.86 19.94 7.85
CA ASP A 183 -0.92 21.38 7.98
C ASP A 183 -1.61 22.01 6.78
N LYS A 184 -2.41 23.04 7.04
CA LYS A 184 -3.22 23.77 6.05
C LYS A 184 -2.44 24.35 4.87
N ALA A 185 -1.12 24.28 4.91
CA ALA A 185 -0.22 24.77 3.85
C ALA A 185 0.10 23.72 2.77
N ASN A 186 -0.37 22.47 2.92
CA ASN A 186 -0.12 21.46 1.89
C ASN A 186 -1.15 21.58 0.76
N PRO A 187 -0.77 22.10 -0.44
CA PRO A 187 -1.72 22.35 -1.53
C PRO A 187 -2.35 21.08 -2.13
N TRP A 188 -1.82 19.91 -1.77
CA TRP A 188 -2.31 18.62 -2.28
C TRP A 188 -3.44 18.03 -1.46
N SER A 189 -3.58 18.43 -0.21
CA SER A 189 -4.48 17.83 0.76
C SER A 189 -5.95 18.05 0.42
N ASP A 190 -6.34 19.29 0.14
CA ASP A 190 -7.71 19.61 -0.28
C ASP A 190 -8.03 19.03 -1.65
N LYS A 191 -7.02 18.98 -2.55
CA LYS A 191 -7.18 18.43 -3.89
C LYS A 191 -7.59 16.95 -3.85
N ILE A 192 -6.97 16.11 -3.03
CA ILE A 192 -7.29 14.67 -2.94
C ILE A 192 -8.73 14.45 -2.45
N VAL A 193 -9.15 15.19 -1.41
CA VAL A 193 -10.55 15.13 -0.91
C VAL A 193 -11.56 15.43 -2.03
N HIS A 194 -11.29 16.45 -2.86
CA HIS A 194 -12.15 16.80 -3.98
C HIS A 194 -12.11 15.76 -5.09
N GLN A 195 -10.95 15.14 -5.35
CA GLN A 195 -10.80 14.12 -6.37
C GLN A 195 -11.59 12.84 -6.03
N HIS A 196 -11.54 12.34 -4.78
CA HIS A 196 -12.36 11.21 -4.37
C HIS A 196 -13.85 11.48 -4.58
N ALA A 197 -14.35 12.65 -4.14
CA ALA A 197 -15.75 13.03 -4.34
C ALA A 197 -16.14 13.12 -5.82
N ALA A 198 -15.25 13.63 -6.68
CA ALA A 198 -15.47 13.73 -8.11
C ALA A 198 -15.54 12.35 -8.79
N ILE A 199 -14.64 11.42 -8.41
CA ILE A 199 -14.67 10.04 -8.92
C ILE A 199 -15.99 9.36 -8.54
N VAL A 200 -16.39 9.44 -7.27
CA VAL A 200 -17.67 8.87 -6.81
C VAL A 200 -18.85 9.47 -7.57
N SER A 201 -18.85 10.80 -7.79
CA SER A 201 -19.89 11.47 -8.54
C SER A 201 -19.98 10.96 -9.99
N ALA A 202 -18.84 10.76 -10.66
CA ALA A 202 -18.81 10.23 -12.03
C ALA A 202 -19.32 8.78 -12.08
N ILE A 203 -18.94 7.93 -11.13
CA ILE A 203 -19.46 6.55 -11.02
C ILE A 203 -20.97 6.57 -10.77
N LYS A 204 -21.46 7.38 -9.85
CA LYS A 204 -22.88 7.52 -9.52
C LYS A 204 -23.73 7.99 -10.68
N MET A 205 -23.18 8.86 -11.52
CA MET A 205 -23.85 9.38 -12.71
C MET A 205 -23.72 8.44 -13.93
N HIS A 206 -23.09 7.28 -13.79
CA HIS A 206 -22.77 6.35 -14.87
C HIS A 206 -22.08 7.04 -16.05
N MET A 207 -20.99 7.79 -15.73
CA MET A 207 -20.15 8.51 -16.70
C MET A 207 -18.77 7.84 -16.81
N PRO A 208 -18.63 6.72 -17.55
CA PRO A 208 -17.43 5.87 -17.53
C PRO A 208 -16.16 6.62 -17.95
N ASP A 209 -16.21 7.38 -19.05
CA ASP A 209 -15.04 8.11 -19.54
C ASP A 209 -14.57 9.20 -18.56
N LEU A 210 -15.52 9.84 -17.86
CA LEU A 210 -15.20 10.82 -16.83
C LEU A 210 -14.58 10.13 -15.61
N ALA A 211 -15.13 9.00 -15.17
CA ALA A 211 -14.58 8.22 -14.06
C ALA A 211 -13.15 7.78 -14.34
N ARG A 212 -12.86 7.27 -15.56
CA ARG A 212 -11.52 6.92 -16.03
C ARG A 212 -10.57 8.12 -15.94
N SER A 213 -10.97 9.25 -16.48
CA SER A 213 -10.14 10.46 -16.52
C SER A 213 -9.81 10.98 -15.14
N LEU A 214 -10.81 11.05 -14.25
CA LEU A 214 -10.65 11.52 -12.86
C LEU A 214 -9.77 10.58 -12.04
N MET A 215 -9.94 9.25 -12.18
CA MET A 215 -9.07 8.29 -11.51
C MET A 215 -7.63 8.40 -11.99
N ASN A 216 -7.39 8.54 -13.29
CA ASN A 216 -6.04 8.76 -13.83
C ASN A 216 -5.40 10.02 -13.26
N GLU A 217 -6.12 11.14 -13.24
CA GLU A 217 -5.60 12.39 -12.65
C GLU A 217 -5.32 12.24 -11.15
N HIS A 218 -6.23 11.60 -10.42
CA HIS A 218 -6.08 11.36 -8.99
C HIS A 218 -4.79 10.59 -8.68
N ILE A 219 -4.58 9.43 -9.32
CA ILE A 219 -3.40 8.60 -9.07
C ILE A 219 -2.11 9.32 -9.48
N ARG A 220 -2.10 9.98 -10.65
CA ARG A 220 -0.91 10.75 -11.09
C ARG A 220 -0.59 11.93 -10.19
N SER A 221 -1.59 12.55 -9.57
CA SER A 221 -1.35 13.63 -8.60
C SER A 221 -0.65 13.13 -7.33
N GLY A 222 -0.82 11.85 -6.97
CA GLY A 222 -0.10 11.20 -5.88
C GLY A 222 1.42 11.16 -6.09
N ILE A 223 1.91 11.06 -7.34
CA ILE A 223 3.34 11.15 -7.65
C ILE A 223 3.90 12.52 -7.24
N SER A 224 3.18 13.59 -7.56
CA SER A 224 3.61 14.95 -7.23
C SER A 224 3.58 15.21 -5.71
N GLN A 225 2.60 14.67 -5.02
CA GLN A 225 2.52 14.73 -3.57
C GLN A 225 3.67 13.97 -2.91
N ALA A 226 3.97 12.78 -3.39
CA ALA A 226 5.07 11.97 -2.91
C ALA A 226 6.44 12.64 -3.16
N ALA A 227 6.64 13.26 -4.33
CA ALA A 227 7.84 14.00 -4.64
C ALA A 227 8.03 15.21 -3.71
N PHE A 228 6.95 15.89 -3.34
CA PHE A 228 7.00 16.97 -2.35
C PHE A 228 7.46 16.44 -0.98
N SER A 229 6.90 15.34 -0.52
CA SER A 229 7.26 14.71 0.76
C SER A 229 8.69 14.18 0.76
N TYR A 230 9.16 13.60 -0.37
CA TYR A 230 10.52 13.09 -0.53
C TYR A 230 11.59 14.20 -0.42
N ASN A 231 11.29 15.38 -0.96
CA ASN A 231 12.19 16.55 -0.90
C ASN A 231 12.17 17.25 0.47
N ASN A 232 11.22 16.92 1.35
CA ASN A 232 11.07 17.46 2.70
C ASN A 232 10.96 16.32 3.72
N PRO A 233 12.00 15.46 3.86
CA PRO A 233 11.91 14.28 4.72
C PRO A 233 11.79 14.67 6.18
N ILE A 234 10.74 14.18 6.85
CA ILE A 234 10.67 14.15 8.31
C ILE A 234 11.52 12.93 8.75
N PRO A 235 12.47 13.08 9.66
CA PRO A 235 13.26 11.94 10.14
C PRO A 235 12.36 10.87 10.74
N LEU A 236 12.49 9.63 10.29
CA LEU A 236 11.90 8.46 10.96
C LEU A 236 12.48 8.40 12.37
N ARG A 237 11.61 8.43 13.38
CA ARG A 237 12.00 8.32 14.80
C ARG A 237 12.37 6.90 15.19
#